data_b70d8e98c6efc964dbbd072fe18d0281
#
_entry.id   b70d8e98c6efc964dbbd072fe18d0281
#
_cell.length_a   1.000
_cell.length_b   1.000
_cell.length_c   1.000
_cell.angle_alpha   90.00
_cell.angle_beta   90.00
_cell.angle_gamma   90.00
#
_symmetry.space_group_name_H-M   'P 1'
#
loop_
_entity.id
_entity.type
_entity.pdbx_description
1 polymer ?
#
loop_
_entity_poly.entity_id
_entity_poly.type
_entity_poly.pdbx_seq_one_letter_code
_entity_poly.pdbx_strand_id
1 'polypeptide(L)'
;MPFWRWVAALALCWGCDRGLDAEATGQTGIAGRLHFVGEWPANVGQVAVAVYREPPASLADFFRINGWDTEVALGVESYDYFVPLDGEGVYQWIVVAWRQEDQFWDLTSLLGCYYLPDADLPSPVEVGSGEVVSDIDIEVNFAVLDHETELSTALCERALPAELLAELGR
;
A
#
# COMPACT_ATOMS: atom_id res chain seq x y z
N MET A 1 46.49 -22.34 57.35
CA MET A 1 45.31 -21.47 57.10
C MET A 1 45.19 -21.28 55.60
N PRO A 2 44.25 -21.93 54.88
CA PRO A 2 44.15 -21.84 53.44
C PRO A 2 43.25 -20.67 53.01
N PHE A 3 43.79 -19.81 52.16
CA PHE A 3 43.06 -18.76 51.49
C PHE A 3 42.14 -19.34 50.42
N TRP A 4 40.84 -19.16 50.61
CA TRP A 4 39.79 -19.53 49.67
C TRP A 4 39.68 -18.44 48.57
N ARG A 5 40.15 -18.74 47.37
CA ARG A 5 40.03 -17.90 46.20
C ARG A 5 38.61 -18.07 45.61
N TRP A 6 37.77 -17.05 45.77
CA TRP A 6 36.53 -16.95 45.06
C TRP A 6 36.79 -16.57 43.58
N VAL A 7 36.62 -17.52 42.71
CA VAL A 7 36.57 -17.23 41.26
C VAL A 7 35.13 -16.90 40.91
N ALA A 8 34.84 -15.62 40.69
CA ALA A 8 33.56 -15.17 40.15
C ALA A 8 33.57 -15.50 38.65
N ALA A 9 32.79 -16.51 38.28
CA ALA A 9 32.50 -16.78 36.87
C ALA A 9 31.51 -15.75 36.36
N LEU A 10 31.98 -14.75 35.59
CA LEU A 10 31.12 -13.91 34.78
C LEU A 10 30.54 -14.76 33.63
N ALA A 11 29.32 -15.21 33.77
CA ALA A 11 28.53 -15.73 32.68
C ALA A 11 28.14 -14.54 31.78
N LEU A 12 28.86 -14.35 30.71
CA LEU A 12 28.48 -13.51 29.59
C LEU A 12 27.27 -14.16 28.92
N CYS A 13 26.06 -13.73 29.33
CA CYS A 13 24.87 -13.95 28.52
C CYS A 13 25.02 -13.16 27.22
N TRP A 14 25.58 -13.81 26.21
CA TRP A 14 25.37 -13.38 24.85
C TRP A 14 23.90 -13.66 24.54
N GLY A 15 23.09 -12.64 24.76
CA GLY A 15 21.74 -12.63 24.25
C GLY A 15 21.83 -12.85 22.74
N CYS A 16 21.38 -14.01 22.32
CA CYS A 16 21.06 -14.24 20.94
C CYS A 16 19.93 -13.26 20.61
N ASP A 17 20.31 -12.17 19.99
CA ASP A 17 19.40 -11.35 19.21
C ASP A 17 19.07 -12.17 17.95
N ARG A 18 18.37 -13.27 18.18
CA ARG A 18 17.58 -13.86 17.11
C ARG A 18 16.37 -12.97 17.04
N GLY A 19 16.49 -11.93 16.21
CA GLY A 19 15.31 -11.31 15.65
C GLY A 19 14.38 -12.47 15.28
N LEU A 20 13.18 -12.47 15.79
CA LEU A 20 12.14 -13.33 15.28
C LEU A 20 12.06 -12.96 13.81
N ASP A 21 12.72 -13.75 12.94
CA ASP A 21 12.29 -13.80 11.56
C ASP A 21 10.79 -13.98 11.67
N ALA A 22 10.03 -13.02 11.17
CA ALA A 22 8.59 -13.18 11.05
C ALA A 22 8.44 -14.50 10.30
N GLU A 23 8.13 -15.58 11.05
CA GLU A 23 7.87 -16.86 10.42
C GLU A 23 6.83 -16.53 9.37
N ALA A 24 7.19 -16.82 8.12
CA ALA A 24 6.30 -16.63 7.01
C ALA A 24 4.97 -17.29 7.40
N THR A 25 3.98 -16.48 7.71
CA THR A 25 2.66 -16.95 8.19
C THR A 25 1.94 -17.73 7.11
N GLY A 26 2.61 -17.99 5.98
CA GLY A 26 2.04 -18.57 4.80
C GLY A 26 1.09 -17.61 4.07
N GLN A 27 0.99 -16.37 4.52
CA GLN A 27 0.22 -15.33 3.84
C GLN A 27 1.06 -14.71 2.73
N THR A 28 0.47 -14.65 1.54
CA THR A 28 0.99 -13.87 0.42
C THR A 28 0.38 -12.49 0.49
N GLY A 29 1.18 -11.43 0.34
CA GLY A 29 0.64 -10.09 0.47
C GLY A 29 1.61 -8.97 0.14
N ILE A 30 1.10 -7.75 0.18
CA ILE A 30 1.84 -6.50 0.03
C ILE A 30 1.58 -5.65 1.28
N ALA A 31 2.65 -5.08 1.82
CA ALA A 31 2.60 -4.19 2.97
C ALA A 31 3.39 -2.90 2.70
N GLY A 32 2.99 -1.83 3.34
CA GLY A 32 3.68 -0.54 3.22
C GLY A 32 3.00 0.52 4.07
N ARG A 33 3.36 1.76 3.81
CA ARG A 33 2.81 2.90 4.53
C ARG A 33 2.14 3.88 3.58
N LEU A 34 0.94 4.32 3.94
CA LEU A 34 0.30 5.48 3.34
C LEU A 34 0.78 6.74 4.05
N HIS A 35 1.20 7.73 3.29
CA HIS A 35 1.53 9.07 3.77
C HIS A 35 0.49 10.05 3.25
N PHE A 36 -0.31 10.60 4.16
CA PHE A 36 -1.39 11.52 3.80
C PHE A 36 -0.87 12.95 3.76
N VAL A 37 -1.09 13.61 2.62
CA VAL A 37 -0.70 15.00 2.36
C VAL A 37 -1.94 15.83 2.06
N GLY A 38 -1.96 17.05 2.58
CA GLY A 38 -3.12 17.95 2.45
C GLY A 38 -4.14 17.80 3.57
N GLU A 39 -5.22 18.54 3.47
CA GLU A 39 -6.30 18.54 4.45
C GLU A 39 -7.30 17.42 4.12
N TRP A 40 -7.66 16.63 5.14
CA TRP A 40 -8.66 15.60 4.98
C TRP A 40 -10.02 16.22 4.65
N PRO A 41 -10.70 15.79 3.57
CA PRO A 41 -12.08 16.24 3.31
C PRO A 41 -13.01 15.86 4.46
N ALA A 42 -13.93 16.77 4.82
CA ALA A 42 -14.84 16.56 5.96
C ALA A 42 -15.83 15.40 5.77
N ASN A 43 -16.02 14.97 4.52
CA ASN A 43 -17.02 13.96 4.13
C ASN A 43 -16.38 12.63 3.67
N VAL A 44 -15.13 12.35 4.04
CA VAL A 44 -14.50 11.07 3.75
C VAL A 44 -15.22 9.96 4.48
N GLY A 45 -15.81 9.03 3.73
CA GLY A 45 -16.46 7.85 4.29
C GLY A 45 -15.51 6.67 4.40
N GLN A 46 -14.60 6.49 3.45
CA GLN A 46 -13.65 5.37 3.45
C GLN A 46 -12.47 5.66 2.52
N VAL A 47 -11.31 5.15 2.90
CA VAL A 47 -10.10 5.04 2.06
C VAL A 47 -9.76 3.56 1.95
N ALA A 48 -9.26 3.13 0.80
CA ALA A 48 -8.85 1.76 0.57
C ALA A 48 -7.58 1.69 -0.27
N VAL A 49 -6.76 0.68 0.00
CA VAL A 49 -5.69 0.25 -0.90
C VAL A 49 -6.22 -0.91 -1.73
N ALA A 50 -6.11 -0.83 -3.05
CA ALA A 50 -6.51 -1.89 -3.96
C ALA A 50 -5.33 -2.32 -4.84
N VAL A 51 -5.23 -3.62 -5.07
CA VAL A 51 -4.12 -4.25 -5.79
C VAL A 51 -4.67 -5.04 -6.98
N TYR A 52 -4.08 -4.79 -8.15
CA TYR A 52 -4.47 -5.42 -9.41
C TYR A 52 -3.26 -6.07 -10.09
N ARG A 53 -3.47 -7.24 -10.68
CA ARG A 53 -2.45 -7.89 -11.53
C ARG A 53 -2.20 -7.09 -12.80
N GLU A 54 -3.23 -6.52 -13.37
CA GLU A 54 -3.17 -5.68 -14.56
C GLU A 54 -4.02 -4.42 -14.33
N PRO A 55 -3.61 -3.27 -14.84
CA PRO A 55 -4.45 -2.09 -14.82
C PRO A 55 -5.80 -2.38 -15.50
N PRO A 56 -6.92 -1.84 -14.99
CA PRO A 56 -8.22 -2.01 -15.60
C PRO A 56 -8.25 -1.53 -17.05
N ALA A 57 -8.77 -2.36 -17.96
CA ALA A 57 -8.95 -2.01 -19.37
C ALA A 57 -10.39 -1.56 -19.68
N SER A 58 -11.31 -1.78 -18.74
CA SER A 58 -12.72 -1.39 -18.84
C SER A 58 -13.30 -1.09 -17.46
N LEU A 59 -14.45 -0.43 -17.39
CA LEU A 59 -15.17 -0.21 -16.12
C LEU A 59 -15.44 -1.49 -15.34
N ALA A 60 -15.69 -2.61 -16.04
CA ALA A 60 -15.95 -3.90 -15.40
C ALA A 60 -14.68 -4.48 -14.72
N ASP A 61 -13.49 -4.13 -15.19
CA ASP A 61 -12.24 -4.65 -14.65
C ASP A 61 -11.88 -4.04 -13.30
N PHE A 62 -12.44 -2.88 -12.95
CA PHE A 62 -12.24 -2.31 -11.62
C PHE A 62 -12.78 -3.17 -10.48
N PHE A 63 -13.70 -4.06 -10.78
CA PHE A 63 -14.23 -5.03 -9.81
C PHE A 63 -13.37 -6.29 -9.73
N ARG A 64 -12.32 -6.44 -10.54
CA ARG A 64 -11.38 -7.57 -10.53
C ARG A 64 -10.18 -7.30 -9.63
N ILE A 65 -10.48 -6.85 -8.42
CA ILE A 65 -9.47 -6.57 -7.39
C ILE A 65 -8.86 -7.90 -6.93
N ASN A 66 -7.51 -7.98 -6.88
CA ASN A 66 -6.78 -9.16 -6.42
C ASN A 66 -6.49 -9.14 -4.91
N GLY A 67 -6.61 -8.00 -4.30
CA GLY A 67 -6.50 -7.80 -2.86
C GLY A 67 -6.82 -6.37 -2.50
N TRP A 68 -7.32 -6.15 -1.29
CA TRP A 68 -7.62 -4.81 -0.81
C TRP A 68 -7.47 -4.71 0.71
N ASP A 69 -7.17 -3.50 1.19
CA ASP A 69 -7.31 -3.10 2.58
C ASP A 69 -8.32 -1.95 2.64
N THR A 70 -9.41 -2.14 3.34
CA THR A 70 -10.49 -1.15 3.52
C THR A 70 -10.59 -0.64 4.94
N GLU A 71 -9.66 -1.01 5.81
CA GLU A 71 -9.65 -0.66 7.23
C GLU A 71 -8.77 0.56 7.52
N VAL A 72 -8.40 1.32 6.48
CA VAL A 72 -7.55 2.51 6.60
C VAL A 72 -8.15 3.52 7.57
N ALA A 73 -7.38 3.86 8.60
CA ALA A 73 -7.80 4.84 9.60
C ALA A 73 -7.93 6.24 8.99
N LEU A 74 -9.03 6.93 9.28
CA LEU A 74 -9.29 8.28 8.78
C LEU A 74 -8.71 9.35 9.71
N GLY A 75 -8.31 10.50 9.14
CA GLY A 75 -7.82 11.65 9.90
C GLY A 75 -6.42 11.47 10.49
N VAL A 76 -5.64 10.52 9.99
CA VAL A 76 -4.25 10.27 10.43
C VAL A 76 -3.24 10.84 9.43
N GLU A 77 -2.01 11.08 9.87
CA GLU A 77 -0.91 11.52 8.98
C GLU A 77 -0.29 10.36 8.21
N SER A 78 -0.35 9.15 8.76
CA SER A 78 0.11 7.94 8.09
C SER A 78 -0.61 6.71 8.60
N TYR A 79 -0.61 5.64 7.79
CA TYR A 79 -1.24 4.36 8.11
C TYR A 79 -0.41 3.21 7.53
N ASP A 80 -0.05 2.24 8.37
CA ASP A 80 0.61 1.02 7.91
C ASP A 80 -0.46 0.04 7.42
N TYR A 81 -0.41 -0.33 6.15
CA TYR A 81 -1.41 -1.19 5.53
C TYR A 81 -0.85 -2.58 5.21
N PHE A 82 -1.73 -3.54 5.12
CA PHE A 82 -1.46 -4.87 4.62
C PHE A 82 -2.60 -5.35 3.72
N VAL A 83 -2.24 -5.71 2.49
CA VAL A 83 -3.17 -6.30 1.52
C VAL A 83 -2.86 -7.78 1.35
N PRO A 84 -3.73 -8.69 1.84
CA PRO A 84 -3.61 -10.10 1.53
C PRO A 84 -3.91 -10.35 0.05
N LEU A 85 -3.14 -11.24 -0.57
CA LEU A 85 -3.26 -11.56 -2.00
C LEU A 85 -3.64 -13.02 -2.20
N ASP A 86 -4.34 -13.30 -3.30
CA ASP A 86 -4.82 -14.64 -3.64
C ASP A 86 -3.69 -15.61 -4.04
N GLY A 87 -2.46 -15.11 -4.29
CA GLY A 87 -1.33 -15.94 -4.65
C GLY A 87 -0.14 -15.14 -5.16
N GLU A 88 0.89 -15.87 -5.56
CA GLU A 88 2.11 -15.33 -6.15
C GLU A 88 1.87 -14.69 -7.53
N GLY A 89 2.76 -13.80 -7.93
CA GLY A 89 2.79 -13.19 -9.26
C GLY A 89 3.17 -11.74 -9.28
N VAL A 90 3.02 -11.12 -10.44
CA VAL A 90 3.30 -9.70 -10.64
C VAL A 90 1.99 -8.91 -10.52
N TYR A 91 2.02 -7.89 -9.70
CA TYR A 91 0.93 -6.94 -9.49
C TYR A 91 1.35 -5.60 -10.04
N GLN A 92 0.69 -5.15 -11.10
CA GLN A 92 1.14 -3.99 -11.90
C GLN A 92 0.52 -2.68 -11.46
N TRP A 93 -0.56 -2.73 -10.68
CA TRP A 93 -1.28 -1.52 -10.29
C TRP A 93 -1.75 -1.62 -8.84
N ILE A 94 -1.12 -0.82 -7.98
CA ILE A 94 -1.43 -0.71 -6.57
C ILE A 94 -1.86 0.73 -6.34
N VAL A 95 -3.10 0.93 -5.93
CA VAL A 95 -3.72 2.24 -5.87
C VAL A 95 -4.40 2.49 -4.54
N VAL A 96 -4.48 3.76 -4.19
CA VAL A 96 -5.31 4.24 -3.09
C VAL A 96 -6.48 4.99 -3.67
N ALA A 97 -7.65 4.60 -3.25
CA ALA A 97 -8.91 5.25 -3.60
C ALA A 97 -9.68 5.66 -2.35
N TRP A 98 -10.59 6.59 -2.50
CA TRP A 98 -11.49 7.01 -1.44
C TRP A 98 -12.92 7.09 -1.91
N ARG A 99 -13.84 7.14 -0.98
CA ARG A 99 -15.25 7.48 -1.26
C ARG A 99 -15.80 8.40 -0.19
N GLN A 100 -16.77 9.19 -0.57
CA GLN A 100 -17.54 9.97 0.38
C GLN A 100 -18.48 9.09 1.18
N GLU A 101 -18.95 9.58 2.33
CA GLU A 101 -20.05 8.96 3.04
C GLU A 101 -21.27 8.82 2.11
N ASP A 102 -21.94 7.68 2.19
CA ASP A 102 -23.14 7.37 1.39
C ASP A 102 -22.93 7.33 -0.14
N GLN A 103 -21.69 7.38 -0.63
CA GLN A 103 -21.37 7.23 -2.05
C GLN A 103 -20.78 5.85 -2.34
N PHE A 104 -20.96 5.39 -3.58
CA PHE A 104 -20.29 4.20 -4.09
C PHE A 104 -18.84 4.53 -4.51
N TRP A 105 -18.02 3.50 -4.60
CA TRP A 105 -16.70 3.61 -5.19
C TRP A 105 -16.83 3.98 -6.67
N ASP A 106 -16.07 4.94 -7.11
CA ASP A 106 -15.93 5.29 -8.51
C ASP A 106 -14.45 5.51 -8.87
N LEU A 107 -14.18 5.60 -10.17
CA LEU A 107 -12.84 5.68 -10.71
C LEU A 107 -12.23 7.06 -10.67
N THR A 108 -13.02 8.05 -10.38
CA THR A 108 -12.56 9.43 -10.20
C THR A 108 -11.97 9.65 -8.82
N SER A 109 -12.06 8.61 -7.98
CA SER A 109 -11.70 8.65 -6.56
C SER A 109 -10.27 8.20 -6.27
N LEU A 110 -9.37 8.15 -7.25
CA LEU A 110 -7.97 7.83 -7.04
C LEU A 110 -7.25 8.97 -6.31
N LEU A 111 -6.48 8.61 -5.28
CA LEU A 111 -5.68 9.56 -4.48
C LEU A 111 -4.17 9.37 -4.65
N GLY A 112 -3.74 8.20 -5.11
CA GLY A 112 -2.35 7.86 -5.29
C GLY A 112 -2.15 6.44 -5.78
N CYS A 113 -0.93 6.11 -6.16
CA CYS A 113 -0.52 4.75 -6.52
C CYS A 113 0.95 4.54 -6.19
N TYR A 114 1.35 3.28 -6.19
CA TYR A 114 2.75 2.93 -5.99
C TYR A 114 3.56 3.18 -7.28
N TYR A 115 4.67 3.89 -7.13
CA TYR A 115 5.67 4.07 -8.17
C TYR A 115 7.06 4.26 -7.56
N LEU A 116 8.07 3.76 -8.25
CA LEU A 116 9.45 3.99 -7.88
C LEU A 116 9.89 5.42 -8.24
N PRO A 117 10.89 5.98 -7.56
CA PRO A 117 11.46 7.26 -7.92
C PRO A 117 11.84 7.28 -9.41
N ASP A 118 11.54 8.38 -10.09
CA ASP A 118 11.79 8.59 -11.52
C ASP A 118 11.00 7.67 -12.49
N ALA A 119 10.00 6.94 -12.02
CA ALA A 119 9.12 6.16 -12.88
C ALA A 119 8.08 7.05 -13.57
N ASP A 120 7.85 6.78 -14.85
CA ASP A 120 6.80 7.45 -15.65
C ASP A 120 5.43 6.76 -15.57
N LEU A 121 5.39 5.57 -14.97
CA LEU A 121 4.23 4.70 -14.82
C LEU A 121 4.20 4.10 -13.42
N PRO A 122 3.04 3.64 -12.94
CA PRO A 122 2.96 2.81 -11.74
C PRO A 122 3.92 1.62 -11.82
N SER A 123 4.57 1.32 -10.72
CA SER A 123 5.62 0.31 -10.67
C SER A 123 5.04 -1.05 -10.27
N PRO A 124 5.39 -2.12 -11.00
CA PRO A 124 4.96 -3.46 -10.64
C PRO A 124 5.68 -3.96 -9.40
N VAL A 125 4.99 -4.83 -8.64
CA VAL A 125 5.52 -5.56 -7.49
C VAL A 125 5.41 -7.05 -7.76
N GLU A 126 6.53 -7.77 -7.69
CA GLU A 126 6.56 -9.23 -7.78
C GLU A 126 6.46 -9.81 -6.37
N VAL A 127 5.55 -10.74 -6.17
CA VAL A 127 5.27 -11.37 -4.88
C VAL A 127 5.39 -12.88 -5.03
N GLY A 128 6.23 -13.51 -4.22
CA GLY A 128 6.40 -14.97 -4.16
C GLY A 128 5.33 -15.65 -3.32
N SER A 129 5.27 -16.98 -3.44
CA SER A 129 4.33 -17.80 -2.66
C SER A 129 4.66 -17.75 -1.16
N GLY A 130 3.69 -17.37 -0.34
CA GLY A 130 3.87 -17.21 1.11
C GLY A 130 4.77 -16.03 1.50
N GLU A 131 5.00 -15.11 0.56
CA GLU A 131 5.82 -13.92 0.76
C GLU A 131 4.95 -12.69 1.03
N VAL A 132 5.43 -11.83 1.93
CA VAL A 132 4.94 -10.47 2.10
C VAL A 132 6.02 -9.52 1.62
N VAL A 133 5.73 -8.79 0.54
CA VAL A 133 6.61 -7.72 0.06
C VAL A 133 6.30 -6.46 0.83
N SER A 134 7.30 -5.91 1.53
CA SER A 134 7.18 -4.71 2.37
C SER A 134 7.74 -3.47 1.67
N ASP A 135 7.61 -2.32 2.34
CA ASP A 135 8.12 -1.02 1.90
C ASP A 135 7.48 -0.52 0.59
N ILE A 136 6.23 -0.91 0.34
CA ILE A 136 5.43 -0.42 -0.77
C ILE A 136 4.69 0.84 -0.31
N ASP A 137 5.43 1.92 -0.13
CA ASP A 137 4.92 3.17 0.42
C ASP A 137 4.24 4.01 -0.65
N ILE A 138 3.11 4.65 -0.29
CA ILE A 138 2.30 5.44 -1.22
C ILE A 138 1.99 6.81 -0.60
N GLU A 139 2.28 7.88 -1.34
CA GLU A 139 1.80 9.21 -1.00
C GLU A 139 0.34 9.36 -1.45
N VAL A 140 -0.49 9.79 -0.51
CA VAL A 140 -1.93 10.04 -0.70
C VAL A 140 -2.17 11.53 -0.58
N ASN A 141 -2.45 12.18 -1.69
CA ASN A 141 -2.55 13.63 -1.74
C ASN A 141 -3.99 14.10 -1.93
N PHE A 142 -4.60 14.63 -0.88
CA PHE A 142 -5.96 15.16 -0.94
C PHE A 142 -6.09 16.47 -1.72
N ALA A 143 -4.98 17.19 -1.98
CA ALA A 143 -5.03 18.43 -2.77
C ALA A 143 -5.44 18.19 -4.23
N VAL A 144 -5.33 16.95 -4.72
CA VAL A 144 -5.81 16.59 -6.08
C VAL A 144 -7.33 16.69 -6.22
N LEU A 145 -8.06 16.65 -5.11
CA LEU A 145 -9.52 16.77 -5.10
C LEU A 145 -10.03 18.18 -5.40
N ASP A 146 -9.17 19.19 -5.27
CA ASP A 146 -9.52 20.60 -5.53
C ASP A 146 -9.39 20.98 -7.01
N HIS A 147 -9.28 20.02 -7.94
CA HIS A 147 -9.17 20.21 -9.40
C HIS A 147 -8.00 21.10 -9.89
N GLU A 148 -7.21 21.66 -9.00
CA GLU A 148 -6.08 22.54 -9.36
C GLU A 148 -4.74 21.79 -9.47
N THR A 149 -4.68 20.53 -9.05
CA THR A 149 -3.43 19.78 -9.02
C THR A 149 -3.58 18.43 -9.75
N GLU A 150 -3.43 18.44 -11.05
CA GLU A 150 -3.52 17.24 -11.92
C GLU A 150 -2.35 16.23 -11.77
N LEU A 151 -1.38 16.48 -10.88
CA LEU A 151 -0.06 15.84 -10.98
C LEU A 151 0.05 14.44 -10.35
N SER A 152 -0.65 14.12 -9.27
CA SER A 152 -0.44 12.82 -8.62
C SER A 152 -1.35 11.71 -9.15
N THR A 153 -2.59 12.02 -9.49
CA THR A 153 -3.50 11.06 -10.12
C THR A 153 -3.14 10.79 -11.58
N ALA A 154 -2.59 11.80 -12.29
CA ALA A 154 -2.17 11.67 -13.68
C ALA A 154 -1.15 10.52 -13.90
N LEU A 155 -0.25 10.26 -12.94
CA LEU A 155 0.69 9.14 -13.05
C LEU A 155 -0.04 7.81 -12.91
N CYS A 156 -0.96 7.68 -11.97
CA CYS A 156 -1.75 6.47 -11.76
C CYS A 156 -2.64 6.16 -12.97
N GLU A 157 -3.20 7.19 -13.59
CA GLU A 157 -4.06 7.10 -14.75
C GLU A 157 -3.31 6.77 -16.06
N ARG A 158 -2.00 7.05 -16.14
CA ARG A 158 -1.18 6.67 -17.29
C ARG A 158 -1.14 5.17 -17.60
N ALA A 159 -1.44 4.34 -16.61
CA ALA A 159 -1.56 2.91 -16.80
C ALA A 159 -2.91 2.50 -17.43
N LEU A 160 -3.88 3.41 -17.50
CA LEU A 160 -5.22 3.15 -18.02
C LEU A 160 -5.28 3.43 -19.51
N PRO A 161 -6.08 2.65 -20.28
CA PRO A 161 -6.31 2.92 -21.70
C PRO A 161 -6.97 4.28 -21.95
N ALA A 162 -6.60 4.95 -23.04
CA ALA A 162 -7.17 6.25 -23.41
C ALA A 162 -8.70 6.20 -23.61
N GLU A 163 -9.21 5.08 -24.10
CA GLU A 163 -10.65 4.86 -24.29
C GLU A 163 -11.37 4.86 -22.95
N LEU A 164 -10.78 4.23 -21.95
CA LEU A 164 -11.34 4.19 -20.60
C LEU A 164 -11.31 5.57 -19.94
N LEU A 165 -10.20 6.31 -20.10
CA LEU A 165 -10.08 7.69 -19.59
C LEU A 165 -11.13 8.60 -20.25
N ALA A 166 -11.36 8.48 -21.56
CA ALA A 166 -12.41 9.22 -22.26
C ALA A 166 -13.82 8.87 -21.76
N GLU A 167 -14.09 7.61 -21.42
CA GLU A 167 -15.35 7.16 -20.82
C GLU A 167 -15.57 7.78 -19.43
N LEU A 168 -14.47 7.99 -18.68
CA LEU A 168 -14.47 8.64 -17.38
C LEU A 168 -14.57 10.18 -17.46
N GLY A 169 -14.53 10.76 -18.66
CA GLY A 169 -14.58 12.20 -18.86
C GLY A 169 -13.24 12.90 -18.59
N ARG A 170 -12.15 12.16 -18.72
CA ARG A 170 -10.77 12.61 -18.49
C ARG A 170 -9.98 12.77 -19.78
#